data_77c6ca3b511acb6bb7f80d9c53f0430f
#
_entry.id   77c6ca3b511acb6bb7f80d9c53f0430f
#
_cell.length_a   1.000
_cell.length_b   1.000
_cell.length_c   1.000
_cell.angle_alpha   90.00
_cell.angle_beta   90.00
_cell.angle_gamma   90.00
#
_symmetry.space_group_name_H-M   'P 1'
#
loop_
_entity.id
_entity.type
_entity.pdbx_description
1 polymer ?
#
loop_
_entity_poly.entity_id
_entity_poly.type
_entity_poly.pdbx_seq_one_letter_code
_entity_poly.pdbx_strand_id
1 'polypeptide(L)'
;GTQLLLLGLEPCDVREDAHEMADSTPFIPDPAHRQRHVETLTVEAGEASGAAALRLGYLAVKSGYVDAALVVGVEKYTDMVGSGMTAVSAQSADYDFEGTHGLTPAGQAAMLAQRYLTQYQLSHEALSGLPMQAHANAVHNPLAMFRRAISLEAYLKAPISEYPLNLLDAAPYADGAAALMLVSEDHLPSTSRLPRVRIAASSVSTDTLALHDRADALAFNAVN
;
A
#
# COMPACT_ATOMS: atom_id res chain seq x y z
N GLY A 1 4.19 -9.73 5.22
CA GLY A 1 5.27 -8.73 5.32
C GLY A 1 5.80 -8.36 3.95
N THR A 2 6.01 -7.06 3.72
CA THR A 2 6.54 -6.55 2.45
C THR A 2 8.05 -6.76 2.42
N GLN A 3 8.56 -7.39 1.40
CA GLN A 3 10.01 -7.56 1.20
C GLN A 3 10.49 -6.53 0.18
N LEU A 4 11.56 -5.81 0.53
CA LEU A 4 12.33 -4.98 -0.39
C LEU A 4 13.55 -5.77 -0.82
N LEU A 5 13.70 -6.03 -2.10
CA LEU A 5 14.91 -6.54 -2.70
C LEU A 5 15.63 -5.35 -3.33
N LEU A 6 16.75 -4.91 -2.76
CA LEU A 6 17.64 -3.96 -3.40
C LEU A 6 18.57 -4.76 -4.31
N LEU A 7 18.41 -4.61 -5.62
CA LEU A 7 19.32 -5.17 -6.60
C LEU A 7 20.31 -4.08 -6.96
N GLY A 8 21.54 -4.18 -6.48
CA GLY A 8 22.66 -3.52 -7.11
C GLY A 8 22.93 -4.25 -8.43
N LEU A 9 22.38 -3.78 -9.54
CA LEU A 9 22.65 -4.35 -10.85
C LEU A 9 23.89 -3.67 -11.43
N GLU A 10 24.89 -4.45 -11.78
CA GLU A 10 25.95 -3.97 -12.66
C GLU A 10 25.32 -3.54 -14.01
N PRO A 11 25.80 -2.48 -14.67
CA PRO A 11 25.15 -1.87 -15.85
C PRO A 11 24.92 -2.81 -17.04
N CYS A 12 25.57 -3.96 -17.09
CA CYS A 12 25.44 -4.92 -18.18
C CYS A 12 24.26 -5.91 -18.04
N ASP A 13 23.75 -6.11 -16.81
CA ASP A 13 22.75 -7.16 -16.55
C ASP A 13 21.29 -6.68 -16.76
N VAL A 14 21.05 -5.37 -16.73
CA VAL A 14 19.70 -4.79 -16.91
C VAL A 14 19.09 -5.11 -18.28
N ARG A 15 19.90 -5.49 -19.28
CA ARG A 15 19.42 -5.73 -20.66
C ARG A 15 18.85 -7.13 -20.90
N GLU A 16 19.35 -8.13 -20.22
CA GLU A 16 18.91 -9.52 -20.42
C GLU A 16 17.76 -9.88 -19.49
N ASP A 17 17.81 -9.49 -18.22
CA ASP A 17 16.81 -9.87 -17.23
C ASP A 17 15.45 -9.19 -17.43
N ALA A 18 15.40 -7.98 -17.99
CA ALA A 18 14.16 -7.28 -18.28
C ALA A 18 13.31 -7.95 -19.38
N HIS A 19 13.90 -8.78 -20.21
CA HIS A 19 13.19 -9.51 -21.26
C HIS A 19 12.59 -10.82 -20.74
N GLU A 20 13.25 -11.43 -19.77
CA GLU A 20 12.81 -12.67 -19.12
C GLU A 20 11.69 -12.44 -18.11
N MET A 21 11.66 -11.28 -17.46
CA MET A 21 10.58 -10.88 -16.53
C MET A 21 9.24 -10.57 -17.23
N ALA A 22 9.21 -10.46 -18.56
CA ALA A 22 7.97 -10.22 -19.31
C ALA A 22 7.18 -11.52 -19.60
N ASP A 23 7.76 -12.68 -19.35
CA ASP A 23 7.08 -13.95 -19.48
C ASP A 23 6.45 -14.35 -18.12
N SER A 24 5.18 -14.63 -18.12
CA SER A 24 4.26 -14.77 -17.00
C SER A 24 4.50 -15.97 -16.05
N THR A 25 5.74 -16.37 -15.85
CA THR A 25 6.10 -17.37 -14.85
C THR A 25 6.35 -16.71 -13.47
N PRO A 26 5.88 -17.31 -12.36
CA PRO A 26 6.20 -16.79 -11.04
C PRO A 26 7.73 -16.78 -10.86
N PHE A 27 8.27 -15.63 -10.48
CA PHE A 27 9.68 -15.46 -10.15
C PHE A 27 10.05 -16.41 -8.99
N ILE A 28 10.44 -17.63 -9.34
CA ILE A 28 11.20 -18.51 -8.48
C ILE A 28 12.64 -18.30 -8.92
N PRO A 29 13.52 -17.69 -8.09
CA PRO A 29 14.91 -17.54 -8.46
C PRO A 29 15.47 -18.93 -8.81
N ASP A 30 15.85 -19.14 -10.06
CA ASP A 30 16.59 -20.35 -10.43
C ASP A 30 17.83 -20.44 -9.56
N PRO A 31 18.04 -21.54 -8.80
CA PRO A 31 19.23 -21.70 -7.99
C PRO A 31 20.55 -21.61 -8.79
N ALA A 32 20.48 -21.79 -10.13
CA ALA A 32 21.61 -21.65 -11.03
C ALA A 32 21.95 -20.19 -11.38
N HIS A 33 20.96 -19.30 -11.37
CA HIS A 33 21.10 -17.85 -11.58
C HIS A 33 21.09 -17.06 -10.25
N ARG A 34 21.66 -17.62 -9.20
CA ARG A 34 21.88 -16.87 -7.96
C ARG A 34 22.71 -15.64 -8.27
N GLN A 35 22.06 -14.49 -8.34
CA GLN A 35 22.74 -13.20 -8.24
C GLN A 35 23.40 -13.19 -6.86
N ARG A 36 24.70 -13.52 -6.87
CA ARG A 36 25.50 -13.50 -5.66
C ARG A 36 25.85 -12.03 -5.40
N HIS A 37 25.65 -11.59 -4.16
CA HIS A 37 26.03 -10.25 -3.71
C HIS A 37 25.01 -9.12 -3.94
N VAL A 38 23.73 -9.44 -4.08
CA VAL A 38 22.70 -8.41 -4.07
C VAL A 38 22.27 -8.15 -2.63
N GLU A 39 22.32 -6.89 -2.22
CA GLU A 39 21.82 -6.47 -0.91
C GLU A 39 20.29 -6.57 -0.89
N THR A 40 19.75 -7.22 0.14
CA THR A 40 18.31 -7.40 0.31
C THR A 40 17.89 -6.93 1.69
N LEU A 41 16.79 -6.18 1.75
CA LEU A 41 16.20 -5.67 2.98
C LEU A 41 14.72 -6.06 3.06
N THR A 42 14.26 -6.44 4.24
CA THR A 42 12.84 -6.54 4.54
C THR A 42 12.41 -5.26 5.25
N VAL A 43 11.34 -4.65 4.77
CA VAL A 43 10.80 -3.40 5.32
C VAL A 43 9.44 -3.67 5.91
N GLU A 44 9.25 -3.25 7.16
CA GLU A 44 7.99 -3.35 7.86
C GLU A 44 7.60 -1.98 8.44
N ALA A 45 6.41 -1.53 8.12
CA ALA A 45 5.82 -0.29 8.60
C ALA A 45 4.27 -0.41 8.68
N GLY A 46 3.78 -1.58 9.10
CA GLY A 46 2.35 -1.87 9.13
C GLY A 46 1.71 -1.72 7.74
N GLU A 47 0.58 -1.04 7.66
CA GLU A 47 -0.12 -0.81 6.39
C GLU A 47 0.66 0.10 5.41
N ALA A 48 1.68 0.82 5.90
CA ALA A 48 2.54 1.66 5.08
C ALA A 48 3.79 0.94 4.53
N SER A 49 3.96 -0.38 4.76
CA SER A 49 5.18 -1.13 4.42
C SER A 49 5.58 -0.99 2.95
N GLY A 50 4.62 -1.08 2.02
CA GLY A 50 4.89 -0.91 0.59
C GLY A 50 5.41 0.48 0.22
N ALA A 51 4.83 1.53 0.81
CA ALA A 51 5.27 2.90 0.61
C ALA A 51 6.65 3.16 1.24
N ALA A 52 6.91 2.59 2.42
CA ALA A 52 8.20 2.65 3.09
C ALA A 52 9.31 1.96 2.27
N ALA A 53 9.02 0.78 1.72
CA ALA A 53 9.92 0.06 0.82
C ALA A 53 10.23 0.87 -0.45
N LEU A 54 9.20 1.43 -1.10
CA LEU A 54 9.38 2.30 -2.26
C LEU A 54 10.26 3.51 -1.93
N ARG A 55 10.05 4.13 -0.77
CA ARG A 55 10.85 5.26 -0.33
C ARG A 55 12.31 4.88 -0.11
N LEU A 56 12.59 3.75 0.52
CA LEU A 56 13.97 3.28 0.72
C LEU A 56 14.67 3.02 -0.62
N GLY A 57 14.01 2.35 -1.55
CA GLY A 57 14.52 2.15 -2.91
C GLY A 57 14.79 3.49 -3.62
N TYR A 58 13.85 4.45 -3.51
CA TYR A 58 14.05 5.80 -4.05
C TYR A 58 15.27 6.49 -3.45
N LEU A 59 15.45 6.43 -2.13
CA LEU A 59 16.58 7.05 -1.46
C LEU A 59 17.91 6.39 -1.83
N ALA A 60 17.94 5.05 -1.96
CA ALA A 60 19.13 4.31 -2.36
C ALA A 60 19.59 4.71 -3.78
N VAL A 61 18.67 4.78 -4.74
CA VAL A 61 18.98 5.24 -6.11
C VAL A 61 19.30 6.74 -6.13
N LYS A 62 18.53 7.57 -5.42
CA LYS A 62 18.72 9.03 -5.39
C LYS A 62 20.05 9.45 -4.78
N SER A 63 20.56 8.71 -3.80
CA SER A 63 21.86 8.95 -3.16
C SER A 63 23.04 8.46 -4.00
N GLY A 64 22.80 7.69 -5.06
CA GLY A 64 23.83 7.03 -5.84
C GLY A 64 24.45 5.82 -5.11
N TYR A 65 23.78 5.30 -4.07
CA TYR A 65 24.25 4.10 -3.38
C TYR A 65 24.11 2.86 -4.28
N VAL A 66 23.03 2.80 -5.07
CA VAL A 66 22.82 1.81 -6.13
C VAL A 66 22.29 2.52 -7.38
N ASP A 67 22.54 1.95 -8.56
CA ASP A 67 22.03 2.46 -9.82
C ASP A 67 20.59 2.04 -10.09
N ALA A 68 20.20 0.89 -9.56
CA ALA A 68 18.85 0.36 -9.66
C ALA A 68 18.42 -0.33 -8.36
N ALA A 69 17.11 -0.31 -8.08
CA ALA A 69 16.50 -0.98 -6.95
C ALA A 69 15.18 -1.63 -7.38
N LEU A 70 15.03 -2.92 -7.08
CA LEU A 70 13.76 -3.64 -7.23
C LEU A 70 13.00 -3.58 -5.91
N VAL A 71 11.80 -3.03 -5.93
CA VAL A 71 10.89 -2.99 -4.80
C VAL A 71 9.77 -3.99 -5.03
N VAL A 72 9.61 -4.94 -4.12
CA VAL A 72 8.59 -5.98 -4.21
C VAL A 72 7.70 -5.92 -2.97
N GLY A 73 6.40 -5.80 -3.18
CA GLY A 73 5.38 -5.95 -2.16
C GLY A 73 4.58 -7.22 -2.42
N VAL A 74 4.43 -8.07 -1.42
CA VAL A 74 3.62 -9.27 -1.50
C VAL A 74 2.83 -9.44 -0.20
N GLU A 75 1.55 -9.77 -0.33
CA GLU A 75 0.70 -10.07 0.81
C GLU A 75 -0.21 -11.24 0.49
N LYS A 76 -0.37 -12.14 1.44
CA LYS A 76 -1.23 -13.29 1.34
C LYS A 76 -2.09 -13.43 2.60
N TYR A 77 -3.23 -12.75 2.58
CA TYR A 77 -4.19 -12.73 3.68
C TYR A 77 -5.01 -14.03 3.78
N THR A 78 -5.28 -14.69 2.66
CA THR A 78 -6.20 -15.82 2.61
C THR A 78 -5.70 -17.08 3.31
N ASP A 79 -4.43 -17.13 3.73
CA ASP A 79 -3.90 -18.19 4.59
C ASP A 79 -4.38 -18.07 6.04
N MET A 80 -4.90 -16.91 6.43
CA MET A 80 -5.44 -16.66 7.75
C MET A 80 -6.95 -16.90 7.76
N VAL A 81 -7.44 -17.63 8.77
CA VAL A 81 -8.86 -17.97 8.90
C VAL A 81 -9.49 -17.21 10.07
N GLY A 82 -10.69 -16.67 9.84
CA GLY A 82 -11.49 -16.03 10.87
C GLY A 82 -10.83 -14.79 11.49
N SER A 83 -10.74 -14.74 12.82
CA SER A 83 -10.19 -13.62 13.57
C SER A 83 -8.68 -13.37 13.38
N GLY A 84 -7.97 -14.31 12.71
CA GLY A 84 -6.54 -14.17 12.46
C GLY A 84 -6.19 -12.92 11.63
N MET A 85 -6.96 -12.61 10.60
CA MET A 85 -6.77 -11.40 9.79
C MET A 85 -6.93 -10.12 10.62
N THR A 86 -7.98 -10.06 11.43
CA THR A 86 -8.24 -8.92 12.33
C THR A 86 -7.13 -8.76 13.36
N ALA A 87 -6.64 -9.87 13.93
CA ALA A 87 -5.55 -9.85 14.90
C ALA A 87 -4.24 -9.35 14.31
N VAL A 88 -3.92 -9.70 13.07
CA VAL A 88 -2.73 -9.17 12.37
C VAL A 88 -2.88 -7.67 12.12
N SER A 89 -4.01 -7.23 11.62
CA SER A 89 -4.27 -5.80 11.37
C SER A 89 -4.24 -4.97 12.67
N ALA A 90 -4.69 -5.54 13.79
CA ALA A 90 -4.66 -4.86 15.09
C ALA A 90 -3.24 -4.64 15.65
N GLN A 91 -2.21 -5.32 15.11
CA GLN A 91 -0.82 -5.10 15.54
C GLN A 91 -0.28 -3.71 15.17
N SER A 92 -0.92 -3.00 14.26
CA SER A 92 -0.56 -1.63 13.90
C SER A 92 -1.20 -0.58 14.82
N ALA A 93 -2.04 -0.99 15.78
CA ALA A 93 -2.68 -0.14 16.77
C ALA A 93 -1.91 -0.15 18.10
N ASP A 94 -2.22 0.80 18.98
CA ASP A 94 -1.76 0.74 20.37
C ASP A 94 -2.38 -0.48 21.06
N TYR A 95 -1.50 -1.37 21.57
CA TYR A 95 -1.99 -2.63 22.13
C TYR A 95 -2.75 -2.42 23.44
N ASP A 96 -2.26 -1.56 24.32
CA ASP A 96 -2.78 -1.44 25.69
C ASP A 96 -4.15 -0.74 25.71
N PHE A 97 -4.35 0.26 24.86
CA PHE A 97 -5.57 1.08 24.86
C PHE A 97 -6.54 0.76 23.74
N GLU A 98 -6.08 0.10 22.66
CA GLU A 98 -6.88 -0.16 21.48
C GLU A 98 -6.97 -1.66 21.18
N GLY A 99 -5.83 -2.34 21.03
CA GLY A 99 -5.78 -3.77 20.65
C GLY A 99 -6.42 -4.68 21.70
N THR A 100 -6.17 -4.49 22.99
CA THR A 100 -6.75 -5.29 24.07
C THR A 100 -8.27 -5.16 24.16
N HIS A 101 -8.82 -4.06 23.70
CA HIS A 101 -10.27 -3.80 23.65
C HIS A 101 -10.92 -4.30 22.35
N GLY A 102 -10.13 -4.92 21.46
CA GLY A 102 -10.61 -5.45 20.19
C GLY A 102 -10.90 -4.39 19.13
N LEU A 103 -10.33 -3.19 19.27
CA LEU A 103 -10.48 -2.14 18.28
C LEU A 103 -9.75 -2.53 16.99
N THR A 104 -10.48 -2.60 15.90
CA THR A 104 -9.95 -2.90 14.58
C THR A 104 -9.52 -1.63 13.84
N PRO A 105 -8.65 -1.69 12.81
CA PRO A 105 -8.37 -0.54 11.96
C PRO A 105 -9.62 0.09 11.34
N ALA A 106 -10.59 -0.73 10.94
CA ALA A 106 -11.88 -0.25 10.46
C ALA A 106 -12.67 0.49 11.56
N GLY A 107 -12.64 -0.04 12.80
CA GLY A 107 -13.22 0.64 13.97
C GLY A 107 -12.55 1.98 14.28
N GLN A 108 -11.22 2.06 14.20
CA GLN A 108 -10.48 3.33 14.34
C GLN A 108 -10.89 4.34 13.26
N ALA A 109 -10.95 3.90 12.00
CA ALA A 109 -11.41 4.74 10.90
C ALA A 109 -12.86 5.21 11.09
N ALA A 110 -13.74 4.33 11.62
CA ALA A 110 -15.13 4.67 11.92
C ALA A 110 -15.22 5.73 13.04
N MET A 111 -14.41 5.64 14.09
CA MET A 111 -14.34 6.66 15.14
C MET A 111 -13.92 8.02 14.58
N LEU A 112 -12.91 8.05 13.71
CA LEU A 112 -12.48 9.28 13.03
C LEU A 112 -13.56 9.82 12.09
N ALA A 113 -14.21 8.96 11.32
CA ALA A 113 -15.31 9.33 10.44
C ALA A 113 -16.48 9.91 11.25
N GLN A 114 -16.86 9.28 12.37
CA GLN A 114 -17.90 9.79 13.26
C GLN A 114 -17.54 11.16 13.82
N ARG A 115 -16.31 11.36 14.26
CA ARG A 115 -15.81 12.64 14.74
C ARG A 115 -15.91 13.71 13.64
N TYR A 116 -15.46 13.37 12.43
CA TYR A 116 -15.50 14.26 11.28
C TYR A 116 -16.94 14.68 10.95
N LEU A 117 -17.83 13.72 10.78
CA LEU A 117 -19.24 14.00 10.46
C LEU A 117 -19.90 14.88 11.53
N THR A 118 -19.64 14.59 12.81
CA THR A 118 -20.20 15.37 13.92
C THR A 118 -19.64 16.79 13.97
N GLN A 119 -18.33 16.95 13.83
CA GLN A 119 -17.66 18.26 13.93
C GLN A 119 -18.09 19.19 12.80
N TYR A 120 -18.27 18.67 11.60
CA TYR A 120 -18.65 19.46 10.42
C TYR A 120 -20.16 19.39 10.12
N GLN A 121 -20.95 18.76 10.99
CA GLN A 121 -22.41 18.61 10.84
C GLN A 121 -22.82 18.01 9.48
N LEU A 122 -22.08 17.00 9.04
CA LEU A 122 -22.28 16.31 7.78
C LEU A 122 -23.12 15.04 7.97
N SER A 123 -23.89 14.67 6.94
CA SER A 123 -24.56 13.38 6.87
C SER A 123 -23.61 12.28 6.38
N HIS A 124 -23.99 11.00 6.58
CA HIS A 124 -23.25 9.84 6.08
C HIS A 124 -23.02 9.92 4.54
N GLU A 125 -23.94 10.55 3.80
CA GLU A 125 -23.82 10.76 2.35
C GLU A 125 -22.51 11.49 1.97
N ALA A 126 -21.97 12.34 2.83
CA ALA A 126 -20.75 13.08 2.57
C ALA A 126 -19.53 12.16 2.34
N LEU A 127 -19.55 10.93 2.85
CA LEU A 127 -18.49 9.94 2.66
C LEU A 127 -18.61 9.23 1.31
N SER A 128 -19.77 9.23 0.66
CA SER A 128 -20.06 8.45 -0.55
C SER A 128 -19.13 8.72 -1.74
N GLY A 129 -18.62 9.95 -1.85
CA GLY A 129 -17.77 10.35 -2.97
C GLY A 129 -16.50 9.52 -3.10
N LEU A 130 -15.90 9.09 -2.00
CA LEU A 130 -14.66 8.30 -1.98
C LEU A 130 -14.87 6.90 -2.57
N PRO A 131 -15.76 6.05 -2.02
CA PRO A 131 -15.99 4.72 -2.58
C PRO A 131 -16.60 4.77 -3.99
N MET A 132 -17.47 5.71 -4.30
CA MET A 132 -18.02 5.86 -5.65
C MET A 132 -16.94 6.15 -6.68
N GLN A 133 -15.98 7.04 -6.37
CA GLN A 133 -14.87 7.35 -7.24
C GLN A 133 -13.92 6.15 -7.38
N ALA A 134 -13.62 5.45 -6.28
CA ALA A 134 -12.78 4.25 -6.30
C ALA A 134 -13.40 3.15 -7.20
N HIS A 135 -14.69 2.89 -7.04
CA HIS A 135 -15.41 1.93 -7.86
C HIS A 135 -15.48 2.34 -9.35
N ALA A 136 -15.68 3.61 -9.64
CA ALA A 136 -15.67 4.13 -11.01
C ALA A 136 -14.31 3.92 -11.69
N ASN A 137 -13.21 4.19 -10.98
CA ASN A 137 -11.86 3.95 -11.48
C ASN A 137 -11.57 2.46 -11.66
N ALA A 138 -12.06 1.61 -10.77
CA ALA A 138 -11.85 0.16 -10.79
C ALA A 138 -12.47 -0.53 -12.02
N VAL A 139 -13.49 0.06 -12.64
CA VAL A 139 -14.08 -0.45 -13.91
C VAL A 139 -13.01 -0.65 -14.98
N HIS A 140 -12.02 0.22 -15.03
CA HIS A 140 -10.96 0.23 -16.03
C HIS A 140 -9.72 -0.61 -15.61
N ASN A 141 -9.71 -1.15 -14.41
CA ASN A 141 -8.60 -1.95 -13.91
C ASN A 141 -8.94 -3.45 -14.00
N PRO A 142 -8.31 -4.22 -14.90
CA PRO A 142 -8.59 -5.66 -15.04
C PRO A 142 -8.19 -6.49 -13.82
N LEU A 143 -7.30 -5.96 -12.96
CA LEU A 143 -6.83 -6.61 -11.73
C LEU A 143 -7.65 -6.24 -10.50
N ALA A 144 -8.58 -5.27 -10.59
CA ALA A 144 -9.41 -4.91 -9.45
C ALA A 144 -10.40 -6.04 -9.12
N MET A 145 -10.57 -6.32 -7.81
CA MET A 145 -11.50 -7.32 -7.31
C MET A 145 -12.95 -6.95 -7.66
N PHE A 146 -13.35 -5.69 -7.46
CA PHE A 146 -14.66 -5.18 -7.82
C PHE A 146 -14.54 -4.19 -8.97
N ARG A 147 -15.14 -4.55 -10.11
CA ARG A 147 -15.07 -3.77 -11.38
C ARG A 147 -16.42 -3.25 -11.82
N ARG A 148 -17.18 -2.72 -10.86
CA ARG A 148 -18.50 -2.13 -11.13
C ARG A 148 -18.62 -0.78 -10.45
N ALA A 149 -19.05 0.22 -11.19
CA ALA A 149 -19.45 1.49 -10.61
C ALA A 149 -20.63 1.28 -9.66
N ILE A 150 -20.70 2.05 -8.59
CA ILE A 150 -21.80 2.05 -7.64
C ILE A 150 -22.53 3.38 -7.69
N SER A 151 -23.85 3.35 -7.50
CA SER A 151 -24.67 4.56 -7.37
C SER A 151 -24.74 5.02 -5.92
N LEU A 152 -25.10 6.30 -5.71
CA LEU A 152 -25.37 6.83 -4.37
C LEU A 152 -26.43 6.02 -3.64
N GLU A 153 -27.49 5.60 -4.34
CA GLU A 153 -28.53 4.77 -3.76
C GLU A 153 -27.99 3.42 -3.26
N ALA A 154 -27.14 2.77 -4.06
CA ALA A 154 -26.48 1.52 -3.65
C ALA A 154 -25.58 1.72 -2.44
N TYR A 155 -24.83 2.83 -2.39
CA TYR A 155 -24.01 3.19 -1.25
C TYR A 155 -24.81 3.38 0.03
N LEU A 156 -25.89 4.15 -0.02
CA LEU A 156 -26.74 4.45 1.13
C LEU A 156 -27.52 3.24 1.65
N LYS A 157 -27.76 2.23 0.80
CA LYS A 157 -28.41 0.95 1.17
C LYS A 157 -27.42 -0.12 1.60
N ALA A 158 -26.12 0.11 1.49
CA ALA A 158 -25.12 -0.88 1.86
C ALA A 158 -25.20 -1.16 3.37
N PRO A 159 -25.01 -2.42 3.79
CA PRO A 159 -24.97 -2.78 5.21
C PRO A 159 -23.87 -2.02 5.95
N ILE A 160 -24.16 -1.55 7.15
CA ILE A 160 -23.16 -0.96 8.04
C ILE A 160 -22.19 -2.06 8.50
N SER A 161 -20.91 -1.79 8.41
CA SER A 161 -19.85 -2.62 8.99
C SER A 161 -19.48 -2.12 10.40
N GLU A 162 -18.91 -0.93 10.48
CA GLU A 162 -18.62 -0.22 11.74
C GLU A 162 -19.15 1.21 11.62
N TYR A 163 -20.26 1.50 12.35
CA TYR A 163 -20.92 2.80 12.21
C TYR A 163 -19.95 3.99 12.40
N PRO A 164 -19.92 4.99 11.49
CA PRO A 164 -20.84 5.26 10.37
C PRO A 164 -20.43 4.62 9.05
N LEU A 165 -19.39 3.80 9.00
CA LEU A 165 -18.91 3.17 7.78
C LEU A 165 -19.78 1.97 7.37
N ASN A 166 -19.96 1.78 6.07
CA ASN A 166 -20.62 0.63 5.48
C ASN A 166 -19.62 -0.28 4.75
N LEU A 167 -20.10 -1.42 4.24
CA LEU A 167 -19.25 -2.40 3.56
C LEU A 167 -18.54 -1.86 2.31
N LEU A 168 -19.00 -0.75 1.73
CA LEU A 168 -18.39 -0.15 0.54
C LEU A 168 -17.31 0.89 0.89
N ASP A 169 -17.20 1.28 2.17
CA ASP A 169 -16.17 2.20 2.65
C ASP A 169 -14.81 1.50 2.90
N ALA A 170 -14.81 0.19 3.09
CA ALA A 170 -13.62 -0.60 3.34
C ALA A 170 -13.19 -1.40 2.10
N ALA A 171 -11.89 -1.43 1.82
CA ALA A 171 -11.34 -2.33 0.82
C ALA A 171 -11.44 -3.79 1.31
N PRO A 172 -11.76 -4.75 0.43
CA PRO A 172 -11.74 -6.15 0.79
C PRO A 172 -10.30 -6.64 0.99
N TYR A 173 -10.14 -7.65 1.85
CA TYR A 173 -8.87 -8.37 1.92
C TYR A 173 -8.62 -9.12 0.62
N ALA A 174 -7.40 -9.02 0.10
CA ALA A 174 -7.01 -9.68 -1.14
C ALA A 174 -5.55 -10.12 -1.07
N ASP A 175 -5.27 -11.26 -1.71
CA ASP A 175 -3.90 -11.67 -1.98
C ASP A 175 -3.38 -10.89 -3.18
N GLY A 176 -2.10 -10.56 -3.17
CA GLY A 176 -1.51 -9.86 -4.28
C GLY A 176 -0.01 -9.64 -4.14
N ALA A 177 0.61 -9.34 -5.27
CA ALA A 177 1.99 -8.92 -5.33
C ALA A 177 2.16 -7.82 -6.39
N ALA A 178 3.09 -6.93 -6.13
CA ALA A 178 3.50 -5.89 -7.07
C ALA A 178 5.01 -5.69 -7.00
N ALA A 179 5.62 -5.40 -8.13
CA ALA A 179 7.03 -5.11 -8.22
C ALA A 179 7.28 -3.83 -9.03
N LEU A 180 8.23 -3.03 -8.59
CA LEU A 180 8.63 -1.79 -9.22
C LEU A 180 10.14 -1.76 -9.35
N MET A 181 10.65 -1.46 -10.56
CA MET A 181 12.06 -1.19 -10.79
C MET A 181 12.30 0.32 -10.74
N LEU A 182 13.16 0.75 -9.84
CA LEU A 182 13.67 2.12 -9.77
C LEU A 182 15.07 2.17 -10.35
N VAL A 183 15.30 3.12 -11.24
CA VAL A 183 16.59 3.26 -11.94
C VAL A 183 16.96 4.72 -11.98
N SER A 184 18.25 5.05 -11.82
CA SER A 184 18.73 6.41 -12.05
C SER A 184 18.56 6.80 -13.53
N GLU A 185 18.35 8.09 -13.79
CA GLU A 185 18.08 8.59 -15.15
C GLU A 185 19.22 8.24 -16.11
N ASP A 186 20.46 8.25 -15.64
CA ASP A 186 21.66 7.97 -16.43
C ASP A 186 21.76 6.50 -16.88
N HIS A 187 21.08 5.58 -16.16
CA HIS A 187 21.07 4.15 -16.45
C HIS A 187 19.78 3.68 -17.15
N LEU A 188 18.88 4.62 -17.48
CA LEU A 188 17.67 4.27 -18.22
C LEU A 188 18.01 3.83 -19.65
N PRO A 189 17.52 2.65 -20.11
CA PRO A 189 17.71 2.21 -21.48
C PRO A 189 17.14 3.23 -22.47
N SER A 190 17.94 3.69 -23.41
CA SER A 190 17.48 4.63 -24.46
C SER A 190 16.39 4.06 -25.37
N THR A 191 16.29 2.73 -25.43
CA THR A 191 15.37 1.96 -26.28
C THR A 191 14.10 1.51 -25.59
N SER A 192 13.88 1.88 -24.29
CA SER A 192 12.67 1.50 -23.57
C SER A 192 11.42 2.05 -24.27
N ARG A 193 10.48 1.14 -24.58
CA ARG A 193 9.13 1.49 -25.09
C ARG A 193 8.12 1.75 -23.99
N LEU A 194 8.49 1.52 -22.72
CA LEU A 194 7.62 1.74 -21.58
C LEU A 194 7.55 3.24 -21.26
N PRO A 195 6.40 3.72 -20.80
CA PRO A 195 6.26 5.09 -20.31
C PRO A 195 7.26 5.36 -19.19
N ARG A 196 7.98 6.46 -19.28
CA ARG A 196 8.89 6.89 -18.20
C ARG A 196 8.07 7.60 -17.13
N VAL A 197 8.08 7.06 -15.94
CA VAL A 197 7.44 7.64 -14.76
C VAL A 197 8.53 8.08 -13.78
N ARG A 198 8.52 9.34 -13.40
CA ARG A 198 9.50 9.90 -12.46
C ARG A 198 8.87 10.10 -11.09
N ILE A 199 9.58 9.68 -10.05
CA ILE A 199 9.26 10.05 -8.67
C ILE A 199 9.76 11.48 -8.45
N ALA A 200 8.84 12.43 -8.45
CA ALA A 200 9.17 13.84 -8.30
C ALA A 200 9.51 14.22 -6.84
N ALA A 201 8.83 13.60 -5.89
CA ALA A 201 9.04 13.82 -4.47
C ALA A 201 8.65 12.56 -3.67
N SER A 202 9.26 12.38 -2.52
CA SER A 202 8.92 11.35 -1.54
C SER A 202 9.19 11.89 -0.16
N SER A 203 8.18 11.87 0.71
CA SER A 203 8.27 12.34 2.08
C SER A 203 7.55 11.37 3.02
N VAL A 204 7.88 11.43 4.30
CA VAL A 204 7.26 10.63 5.37
C VAL A 204 6.94 11.55 6.53
N SER A 205 5.78 11.35 7.11
CA SER A 205 5.36 11.94 8.37
C SER A 205 4.86 10.84 9.29
N THR A 206 5.09 10.97 10.57
CA THR A 206 4.60 10.07 11.61
C THR A 206 3.73 10.83 12.59
N ASP A 207 2.78 10.14 13.17
CA ASP A 207 1.92 10.65 14.24
C ASP A 207 2.00 9.72 15.47
N THR A 208 1.31 10.08 16.55
CA THR A 208 1.18 9.21 17.73
C THR A 208 0.48 7.90 17.32
N LEU A 209 0.88 6.81 17.96
CA LEU A 209 0.32 5.49 17.68
C LEU A 209 -1.17 5.44 18.09
N ALA A 210 -1.45 5.78 19.34
CA ALA A 210 -2.81 5.73 19.86
C ALA A 210 -3.63 6.96 19.45
N LEU A 211 -4.90 6.75 19.11
CA LEU A 211 -5.81 7.83 18.74
C LEU A 211 -6.03 8.84 19.87
N HIS A 212 -6.05 8.39 21.14
CA HIS A 212 -6.29 9.25 22.27
C HIS A 212 -5.13 10.21 22.58
N ASP A 213 -3.92 9.91 22.13
CA ASP A 213 -2.74 10.75 22.30
C ASP A 213 -2.67 11.90 21.28
N ARG A 214 -3.54 11.90 20.29
CA ARG A 214 -3.61 12.99 19.31
C ARG A 214 -4.25 14.22 19.92
N ALA A 215 -3.55 15.35 19.87
CA ALA A 215 -4.08 16.64 20.34
C ALA A 215 -5.37 17.04 19.60
N ASP A 216 -5.43 16.75 18.31
CA ASP A 216 -6.64 16.82 17.50
C ASP A 216 -6.73 15.55 16.63
N ALA A 217 -7.74 14.73 16.87
CA ALA A 217 -7.93 13.46 16.17
C ALA A 217 -8.12 13.62 14.65
N LEU A 218 -8.53 14.79 14.17
CA LEU A 218 -8.72 15.10 12.75
C LEU A 218 -7.55 15.89 12.15
N ALA A 219 -6.60 16.34 12.94
CA ALA A 219 -5.39 16.97 12.43
C ALA A 219 -4.43 15.89 11.89
N PHE A 220 -3.91 16.14 10.70
CA PHE A 220 -2.83 15.33 10.15
C PHE A 220 -1.54 16.12 10.21
N ASN A 221 -0.46 15.46 10.62
CA ASN A 221 0.86 16.07 10.56
C ASN A 221 1.20 16.34 9.09
N ALA A 222 1.24 17.62 8.72
CA ALA A 222 1.67 18.01 7.38
C ALA A 222 3.17 17.76 7.26
N VAL A 223 3.57 17.19 6.13
CA VAL A 223 4.99 17.13 5.74
C VAL A 223 5.33 18.47 5.10
N ASN A 224 6.15 19.26 5.77
CA ASN A 224 6.68 20.53 5.26
C ASN A 224 7.78 20.30 4.22
#